data_f8635cd6900dbb440460f97fc4c18e8c
#
_entry.id   f8635cd6900dbb440460f97fc4c18e8c
#
_cell.length_a   1.000
_cell.length_b   1.000
_cell.length_c   1.000
_cell.angle_alpha   90.00
_cell.angle_beta   90.00
_cell.angle_gamma   90.00
#
_symmetry.space_group_name_H-M   'P 1'
#
loop_
_entity.id
_entity.type
_entity.pdbx_description
1 polymer ?
#
loop_
_entity_poly.entity_id
_entity_poly.type
_entity_poly.pdbx_seq_one_letter_code
_entity_poly.pdbx_strand_id
1 'polypeptide(L)'
;MKINIVQINTKTGNVQENLQKVFDELEKPQAKEALLSVFPANTLCGSPLLSSVVYTDLQKQAQLALQECVQRSEHRAFIIGLPLHVQERGLCNALVFVQNKAIRAIVTKKYLDLDEQKYYVRGEGVQMLQYQNQKIAIGFYEDLKELTKGQNMEQPDMVICCGCNVYNYNKPYRTRYRMHKIVEHLNTSLVYVNRIGGEGSYLYAGGSMALNAAGSVLCQLPYFEEESKTVDLQLLESYDDEKPSIVELVYKALVMGIREYFHKNGLKKALIGLSGGIDSAIVAVLAADALGGENVRGVMLPSQYSSDHSINDAVALAKNLGMPYDIVPIQDMFDQMKKTLSPIFAGMPEDVTEENMQARIRGSLLMAISNKTGAILLNTSNKSEAAVGYGTLYGDSCGALSVIGDIYKTEVYELAEYINRDEERIPRNTIEKAPSAELRPDQKDSDSLPDYNKLDEILSMLIEEEMCYDEICEEIDDHELVARVLKMVRNNEHKRLQTAPVLKISPTTFRLDRKMPIA
;
A
#
# COMPACT_ATOMS: atom_id res chain seq x y z
N MET A 1 27.31 -18.97 9.71
CA MET A 1 26.22 -19.02 10.72
C MET A 1 24.89 -19.13 10.01
N LYS A 2 24.08 -20.16 10.36
CA LYS A 2 22.74 -20.36 9.77
C LYS A 2 21.70 -19.47 10.46
N ILE A 3 20.99 -18.64 9.69
CA ILE A 3 19.93 -17.75 10.17
C ILE A 3 18.65 -18.06 9.43
N ASN A 4 17.54 -18.19 10.15
CA ASN A 4 16.21 -18.30 9.59
C ASN A 4 15.59 -16.89 9.45
N ILE A 5 15.34 -16.48 8.22
CA ILE A 5 14.67 -15.23 7.85
C ILE A 5 13.18 -15.53 7.79
N VAL A 6 12.38 -14.82 8.60
CA VAL A 6 10.94 -15.09 8.71
C VAL A 6 10.16 -13.87 8.20
N GLN A 7 9.58 -14.00 7.01
CA GLN A 7 8.75 -12.99 6.38
C GLN A 7 7.28 -13.38 6.51
N ILE A 8 6.55 -12.73 7.42
CA ILE A 8 5.17 -13.09 7.76
C ILE A 8 4.20 -11.91 7.68
N ASN A 9 2.93 -12.27 7.48
CA ASN A 9 1.80 -11.35 7.52
C ASN A 9 1.16 -11.39 8.92
N THR A 10 1.26 -10.31 9.65
CA THR A 10 0.66 -10.17 10.97
C THR A 10 -0.55 -9.25 10.91
N LYS A 11 -1.55 -9.49 11.78
CA LYS A 11 -2.75 -8.66 11.88
C LYS A 11 -2.60 -7.65 13.00
N THR A 12 -2.81 -6.37 12.69
CA THR A 12 -2.70 -5.28 13.67
C THR A 12 -3.70 -5.45 14.81
N GLY A 13 -3.19 -5.41 16.05
CA GLY A 13 -3.97 -5.55 17.27
C GLY A 13 -4.34 -7.00 17.65
N ASN A 14 -4.14 -7.99 16.81
CA ASN A 14 -4.46 -9.39 17.11
C ASN A 14 -3.23 -10.16 17.62
N VAL A 15 -2.83 -9.87 18.86
CA VAL A 15 -1.61 -10.40 19.49
C VAL A 15 -1.61 -11.93 19.55
N GLN A 16 -2.74 -12.56 19.83
CA GLN A 16 -2.82 -14.03 19.98
C GLN A 16 -2.62 -14.76 18.64
N GLU A 17 -3.24 -14.29 17.58
CA GLU A 17 -3.06 -14.87 16.23
C GLU A 17 -1.60 -14.69 15.77
N ASN A 18 -1.04 -13.50 15.99
CA ASN A 18 0.35 -13.22 15.65
C ASN A 18 1.34 -14.10 16.44
N LEU A 19 1.08 -14.29 17.74
CA LEU A 19 1.87 -15.18 18.60
C LEU A 19 1.83 -16.64 18.11
N GLN A 20 0.64 -17.11 17.72
CA GLN A 20 0.52 -18.47 17.17
C GLN A 20 1.32 -18.62 15.88
N LYS A 21 1.24 -17.63 14.97
CA LYS A 21 2.08 -17.62 13.74
C LYS A 21 3.58 -17.67 14.06
N VAL A 22 4.04 -16.94 15.08
CA VAL A 22 5.44 -16.98 15.51
C VAL A 22 5.84 -18.40 15.91
N PHE A 23 5.01 -19.09 16.69
CA PHE A 23 5.29 -20.45 17.11
C PHE A 23 5.24 -21.44 15.94
N ASP A 24 4.26 -21.28 15.04
CA ASP A 24 4.16 -22.12 13.84
C ASP A 24 5.44 -22.00 12.98
N GLU A 25 5.97 -20.78 12.82
CA GLU A 25 7.23 -20.54 12.11
C GLU A 25 8.43 -21.18 12.82
N LEU A 26 8.51 -21.07 14.14
CA LEU A 26 9.60 -21.65 14.94
C LEU A 26 9.56 -23.20 14.98
N GLU A 27 8.41 -23.82 14.72
CA GLU A 27 8.29 -25.29 14.63
C GLU A 27 8.69 -25.87 13.25
N LYS A 28 8.83 -25.04 12.22
CA LYS A 28 9.25 -25.51 10.89
C LYS A 28 10.63 -26.16 10.93
N PRO A 29 10.90 -27.19 10.11
CA PRO A 29 12.19 -27.89 10.10
C PRO A 29 13.38 -26.96 9.88
N GLN A 30 13.28 -26.04 8.91
CA GLN A 30 14.34 -25.07 8.62
C GLN A 30 14.64 -24.13 9.79
N ALA A 31 13.64 -23.74 10.59
CA ALA A 31 13.85 -22.92 11.78
C ALA A 31 14.59 -23.68 12.87
N LYS A 32 14.37 -25.00 12.99
CA LYS A 32 15.06 -25.87 13.96
C LYS A 32 16.54 -26.10 13.63
N GLU A 33 16.91 -25.96 12.37
CA GLU A 33 18.31 -26.07 11.91
C GLU A 33 19.08 -24.75 12.07
N ALA A 34 18.37 -23.63 12.22
CA ALA A 34 18.96 -22.31 12.36
C ALA A 34 19.45 -22.05 13.79
N LEU A 35 20.57 -21.34 13.90
CA LEU A 35 21.05 -20.85 15.20
C LEU A 35 20.23 -19.68 15.73
N LEU A 36 19.63 -18.91 14.82
CA LEU A 36 18.83 -17.72 15.16
C LEU A 36 17.70 -17.56 14.13
N SER A 37 16.46 -17.38 14.60
CA SER A 37 15.34 -16.96 13.76
C SER A 37 15.10 -15.45 13.93
N VAL A 38 14.92 -14.73 12.83
CA VAL A 38 14.71 -13.28 12.83
C VAL A 38 13.34 -12.96 12.26
N PHE A 39 12.53 -12.28 13.07
CA PHE A 39 11.21 -11.80 12.71
C PHE A 39 11.22 -10.30 12.40
N PRO A 40 10.22 -9.79 11.65
CA PRO A 40 10.07 -8.35 11.41
C PRO A 40 9.89 -7.53 12.71
N ALA A 41 10.11 -6.23 12.61
CA ALA A 41 9.67 -5.32 13.67
C ALA A 41 8.14 -5.37 13.83
N ASN A 42 7.66 -5.07 15.03
CA ASN A 42 6.22 -5.09 15.40
C ASN A 42 5.47 -6.44 15.16
N THR A 43 6.18 -7.55 15.10
CA THR A 43 5.59 -8.87 14.79
C THR A 43 4.44 -9.24 15.74
N LEU A 44 4.59 -9.09 17.07
CA LEU A 44 3.56 -9.52 18.00
C LEU A 44 2.28 -8.69 17.93
N CYS A 45 2.38 -7.40 17.65
CA CYS A 45 1.22 -6.51 17.66
C CYS A 45 0.74 -6.10 16.27
N GLY A 46 1.51 -6.40 15.21
CA GLY A 46 1.26 -5.88 13.87
C GLY A 46 1.61 -4.40 13.73
N SER A 47 1.32 -3.81 12.57
CA SER A 47 1.59 -2.41 12.24
C SER A 47 0.71 -1.94 11.08
N PRO A 48 0.26 -0.65 11.05
CA PRO A 48 0.57 0.39 12.02
C PRO A 48 -0.34 0.28 13.26
N LEU A 49 0.21 0.53 14.43
CA LEU A 49 -0.58 0.55 15.67
C LEU A 49 -1.29 1.89 15.88
N LEU A 50 -0.69 2.99 15.41
CA LEU A 50 -1.20 4.35 15.60
C LEU A 50 -1.64 4.59 17.06
N SER A 51 -2.82 5.19 17.28
CA SER A 51 -3.35 5.44 18.61
C SER A 51 -3.72 4.17 19.39
N SER A 52 -3.85 3.01 18.74
CA SER A 52 -4.20 1.77 19.47
C SER A 52 -3.11 1.30 20.44
N VAL A 53 -1.86 1.73 20.22
CA VAL A 53 -0.74 1.38 21.12
C VAL A 53 -0.87 1.94 22.54
N VAL A 54 -1.68 3.01 22.74
CA VAL A 54 -1.90 3.57 24.08
C VAL A 54 -2.86 2.74 24.94
N TYR A 55 -3.63 1.81 24.33
CA TYR A 55 -4.55 0.97 25.09
C TYR A 55 -3.80 -0.03 25.97
N THR A 56 -4.06 0.04 27.28
CA THR A 56 -3.42 -0.81 28.29
C THR A 56 -3.64 -2.29 28.06
N ASP A 57 -4.79 -2.68 27.49
CA ASP A 57 -5.09 -4.09 27.20
C ASP A 57 -4.19 -4.64 26.08
N LEU A 58 -3.92 -3.87 25.03
CA LEU A 58 -2.99 -4.27 23.98
C LEU A 58 -1.57 -4.42 24.53
N GLN A 59 -1.12 -3.47 25.37
CA GLN A 59 0.19 -3.52 26.00
C GLN A 59 0.34 -4.72 26.94
N LYS A 60 -0.70 -5.02 27.74
CA LYS A 60 -0.72 -6.23 28.60
C LYS A 60 -0.67 -7.51 27.77
N GLN A 61 -1.47 -7.60 26.70
CA GLN A 61 -1.45 -8.76 25.81
C GLN A 61 -0.07 -8.94 25.16
N ALA A 62 0.57 -7.86 24.68
CA ALA A 62 1.92 -7.90 24.14
C ALA A 62 2.96 -8.39 25.17
N GLN A 63 2.86 -7.94 26.40
CA GLN A 63 3.74 -8.37 27.49
C GLN A 63 3.54 -9.85 27.85
N LEU A 64 2.30 -10.32 27.92
CA LEU A 64 1.99 -11.74 28.18
C LEU A 64 2.49 -12.62 27.02
N ALA A 65 2.30 -12.18 25.77
CA ALA A 65 2.81 -12.88 24.60
C ALA A 65 4.35 -12.96 24.60
N LEU A 66 5.05 -11.89 25.00
CA LEU A 66 6.50 -11.93 25.18
C LEU A 66 6.91 -12.91 26.28
N GLN A 67 6.21 -12.95 27.41
CA GLN A 67 6.49 -13.92 28.46
C GLN A 67 6.33 -15.36 27.97
N GLU A 68 5.29 -15.65 27.18
CA GLU A 68 5.10 -16.96 26.56
C GLU A 68 6.21 -17.28 25.55
N CYS A 69 6.62 -16.31 24.73
CA CYS A 69 7.79 -16.44 23.85
C CYS A 69 9.05 -16.83 24.65
N VAL A 70 9.30 -16.19 25.78
CA VAL A 70 10.43 -16.49 26.65
C VAL A 70 10.32 -17.91 27.22
N GLN A 71 9.19 -18.30 27.76
CA GLN A 71 8.98 -19.63 28.32
C GLN A 71 9.18 -20.76 27.30
N ARG A 72 8.71 -20.55 26.06
CA ARG A 72 8.80 -21.54 24.97
C ARG A 72 10.11 -21.49 24.16
N SER A 73 11.08 -20.65 24.57
CA SER A 73 12.37 -20.49 23.85
C SER A 73 13.45 -21.50 24.26
N GLU A 74 13.10 -22.62 24.88
CA GLU A 74 14.06 -23.66 25.26
C GLU A 74 14.80 -24.18 24.01
N HIS A 75 16.12 -24.17 24.05
CA HIS A 75 17.03 -24.53 22.94
C HIS A 75 16.84 -23.71 21.65
N ARG A 76 16.19 -22.54 21.75
CA ARG A 76 15.92 -21.65 20.60
C ARG A 76 16.44 -20.24 20.88
N ALA A 77 16.82 -19.58 19.79
CA ALA A 77 17.12 -18.16 19.80
C ALA A 77 16.36 -17.45 18.69
N PHE A 78 15.71 -16.32 19.02
CA PHE A 78 15.02 -15.52 18.02
C PHE A 78 14.93 -14.05 18.41
N ILE A 79 14.79 -13.19 17.40
CA ILE A 79 14.54 -11.75 17.56
C ILE A 79 13.10 -11.48 17.13
N ILE A 80 12.34 -10.76 17.98
CA ILE A 80 10.94 -10.44 17.74
C ILE A 80 10.64 -9.00 18.12
N GLY A 81 9.77 -8.33 17.33
CA GLY A 81 9.41 -6.92 17.53
C GLY A 81 8.06 -6.74 18.21
N LEU A 82 7.98 -5.77 19.14
CA LEU A 82 6.74 -5.36 19.83
C LEU A 82 6.89 -3.98 20.49
N PRO A 83 5.77 -3.27 20.80
CA PRO A 83 5.80 -2.16 21.75
C PRO A 83 6.05 -2.68 23.16
N LEU A 84 7.02 -2.08 23.86
CA LEU A 84 7.45 -2.52 25.18
C LEU A 84 7.69 -1.33 26.12
N HIS A 85 7.20 -1.41 27.35
CA HIS A 85 7.63 -0.51 28.42
C HIS A 85 9.02 -0.90 28.91
N VAL A 86 9.99 -0.02 28.67
CA VAL A 86 11.35 -0.15 29.18
C VAL A 86 11.47 0.69 30.45
N GLN A 87 11.98 0.08 31.54
CA GLN A 87 12.16 0.76 32.83
C GLN A 87 12.90 2.10 32.66
N GLU A 88 12.46 3.12 33.38
CA GLU A 88 13.00 4.49 33.39
C GLU A 88 12.85 5.27 32.06
N ARG A 89 12.38 4.65 30.98
CA ARG A 89 12.22 5.32 29.67
C ARG A 89 10.77 5.55 29.29
N GLY A 90 9.92 4.53 29.39
CA GLY A 90 8.54 4.56 28.93
C GLY A 90 8.28 3.59 27.80
N LEU A 91 7.23 3.83 27.00
CA LEU A 91 6.82 2.96 25.90
C LEU A 91 7.75 3.16 24.69
N CYS A 92 8.46 2.10 24.31
CA CYS A 92 9.37 2.06 23.16
C CYS A 92 8.88 1.08 22.10
N ASN A 93 9.18 1.35 20.83
CA ASN A 93 9.15 0.34 19.79
C ASN A 93 10.43 -0.49 19.96
N ALA A 94 10.32 -1.78 20.22
CA ALA A 94 11.43 -2.63 20.66
C ALA A 94 11.57 -3.91 19.85
N LEU A 95 12.83 -4.35 19.65
CA LEU A 95 13.21 -5.69 19.25
C LEU A 95 13.75 -6.41 20.48
N VAL A 96 13.26 -7.61 20.75
CA VAL A 96 13.67 -8.41 21.88
C VAL A 96 14.38 -9.66 21.39
N PHE A 97 15.63 -9.83 21.81
CA PHE A 97 16.38 -11.06 21.59
C PHE A 97 16.10 -12.04 22.73
N VAL A 98 15.49 -13.14 22.38
CA VAL A 98 15.10 -14.21 23.32
C VAL A 98 15.94 -15.45 23.05
N GLN A 99 16.46 -16.07 24.11
CA GLN A 99 17.23 -17.31 24.03
C GLN A 99 17.14 -18.08 25.35
N ASN A 100 16.90 -19.40 25.26
CA ASN A 100 16.96 -20.31 26.40
C ASN A 100 16.21 -19.79 27.63
N LYS A 101 14.92 -19.50 27.46
CA LYS A 101 14.00 -19.00 28.51
C LYS A 101 14.43 -17.67 29.15
N ALA A 102 15.21 -16.86 28.44
CA ALA A 102 15.65 -15.56 28.93
C ALA A 102 15.64 -14.49 27.82
N ILE A 103 15.36 -13.25 28.20
CA ILE A 103 15.64 -12.08 27.38
C ILE A 103 17.13 -11.78 27.47
N ARG A 104 17.82 -11.76 26.34
CA ARG A 104 19.27 -11.48 26.25
C ARG A 104 19.56 -10.01 25.96
N ALA A 105 18.69 -9.36 25.17
CA ALA A 105 18.79 -7.95 24.86
C ALA A 105 17.46 -7.35 24.46
N ILE A 106 17.32 -6.04 24.64
CA ILE A 106 16.20 -5.22 24.18
C ILE A 106 16.79 -4.06 23.40
N VAL A 107 16.53 -4.00 22.09
CA VAL A 107 16.97 -2.93 21.19
C VAL A 107 15.77 -2.00 20.96
N THR A 108 15.93 -0.72 21.24
CA THR A 108 14.84 0.27 21.16
C THR A 108 15.03 1.22 20.00
N LYS A 109 13.98 1.47 19.21
CA LYS A 109 13.99 2.32 18.01
C LYS A 109 14.35 3.76 18.37
N LYS A 110 15.36 4.34 17.70
CA LYS A 110 15.84 5.71 17.93
C LYS A 110 15.21 6.72 16.97
N TYR A 111 15.13 6.36 15.70
CA TYR A 111 14.59 7.25 14.66
C TYR A 111 13.12 6.92 14.42
N LEU A 112 12.28 7.61 15.17
CA LEU A 112 10.82 7.53 15.08
C LEU A 112 10.32 8.46 13.97
N ASP A 113 9.31 8.01 13.20
CA ASP A 113 8.58 8.88 12.29
C ASP A 113 7.63 9.82 13.06
N LEU A 114 6.95 10.73 12.34
CA LEU A 114 6.07 11.74 12.96
C LEU A 114 4.87 11.14 13.69
N ASP A 115 4.37 9.99 13.25
CA ASP A 115 3.27 9.32 13.91
C ASP A 115 3.74 8.52 15.11
N GLU A 116 4.88 7.83 15.00
CA GLU A 116 5.50 7.12 16.12
C GLU A 116 5.88 8.06 17.27
N GLN A 117 6.39 9.27 16.98
CA GLN A 117 6.77 10.27 18.01
C GLN A 117 5.61 10.71 18.92
N LYS A 118 4.36 10.51 18.50
CA LYS A 118 3.18 10.82 19.31
C LYS A 118 2.96 9.81 20.45
N TYR A 119 3.51 8.61 20.31
CA TYR A 119 3.18 7.48 21.17
C TYR A 119 4.38 6.81 21.80
N TYR A 120 5.54 6.83 21.14
CA TYR A 120 6.75 6.16 21.60
C TYR A 120 7.80 7.14 22.07
N VAL A 121 8.57 6.71 23.07
CA VAL A 121 9.77 7.40 23.51
C VAL A 121 10.95 6.97 22.62
N ARG A 122 11.79 7.93 22.28
CA ARG A 122 13.02 7.68 21.52
C ARG A 122 13.96 6.73 22.25
N GLY A 123 14.37 5.67 21.56
CA GLY A 123 15.28 4.64 22.07
C GLY A 123 16.77 4.93 21.82
N GLU A 124 17.59 3.89 21.95
CA GLU A 124 19.05 3.97 21.83
C GLU A 124 19.56 3.75 20.40
N GLY A 125 18.79 3.04 19.56
CA GLY A 125 19.19 2.70 18.20
C GLY A 125 19.88 1.34 18.11
N VAL A 126 20.84 1.23 17.19
CA VAL A 126 21.58 -0.01 16.95
C VAL A 126 22.36 -0.44 18.18
N GLN A 127 22.26 -1.71 18.56
CA GLN A 127 23.03 -2.29 19.66
C GLN A 127 23.92 -3.44 19.19
N MET A 128 25.11 -3.54 19.80
CA MET A 128 26.08 -4.60 19.58
C MET A 128 25.90 -5.69 20.62
N LEU A 129 25.74 -6.93 20.18
CA LEU A 129 25.58 -8.09 21.05
C LEU A 129 26.59 -9.18 20.71
N GLN A 130 27.04 -9.90 21.75
CA GLN A 130 27.87 -11.09 21.56
C GLN A 130 26.97 -12.33 21.52
N TYR A 131 27.00 -13.05 20.40
CA TYR A 131 26.26 -14.29 20.21
C TYR A 131 27.04 -15.30 19.38
N GLN A 132 27.18 -16.55 19.86
CA GLN A 132 27.93 -17.63 19.16
C GLN A 132 29.36 -17.20 18.72
N ASN A 133 30.08 -16.51 19.58
CA ASN A 133 31.41 -15.95 19.33
C ASN A 133 31.45 -14.91 18.21
N GLN A 134 30.31 -14.35 17.80
CA GLN A 134 30.22 -13.28 16.81
C GLN A 134 29.64 -12.01 17.45
N LYS A 135 30.14 -10.84 17.01
CA LYS A 135 29.58 -9.54 17.34
C LYS A 135 28.48 -9.21 16.34
N ILE A 136 27.24 -9.11 16.80
CA ILE A 136 26.09 -8.86 15.96
C ILE A 136 25.56 -7.46 16.25
N ALA A 137 25.46 -6.61 15.22
CA ALA A 137 24.74 -5.35 15.29
C ALA A 137 23.26 -5.60 14.98
N ILE A 138 22.37 -5.28 15.91
CA ILE A 138 20.91 -5.43 15.74
C ILE A 138 20.28 -4.05 15.76
N GLY A 139 19.39 -3.76 14.80
CA GLY A 139 18.66 -2.49 14.74
C GLY A 139 17.44 -2.51 13.85
N PHE A 140 16.66 -1.45 13.98
CA PHE A 140 15.56 -1.14 13.07
C PHE A 140 16.12 -0.58 11.75
N TYR A 141 15.34 -0.73 10.68
CA TYR A 141 15.73 -0.23 9.36
C TYR A 141 16.15 1.25 9.37
N GLU A 142 15.42 2.10 10.08
CA GLU A 142 15.68 3.53 10.16
C GLU A 142 16.96 3.85 10.93
N ASP A 143 17.29 3.02 11.91
CA ASP A 143 18.45 3.22 12.79
C ASP A 143 19.79 2.84 12.13
N LEU A 144 19.76 2.00 11.10
CA LEU A 144 20.97 1.54 10.40
C LEU A 144 21.82 2.67 9.78
N LYS A 145 21.27 3.88 9.62
CA LYS A 145 22.06 5.04 9.18
C LYS A 145 23.19 5.40 10.16
N GLU A 146 23.11 4.94 11.40
CA GLU A 146 24.18 5.13 12.38
C GLU A 146 25.42 4.33 12.04
N LEU A 147 25.25 3.14 11.44
CA LEU A 147 26.34 2.26 11.05
C LEU A 147 27.25 2.86 9.97
N THR A 148 26.74 3.79 9.17
CA THR A 148 27.49 4.45 8.09
C THR A 148 27.99 5.85 8.44
N LYS A 149 27.58 6.41 9.59
CA LYS A 149 27.92 7.78 10.01
C LYS A 149 28.86 7.86 11.20
N GLY A 150 29.01 6.76 11.96
CA GLY A 150 29.78 6.76 13.21
C GLY A 150 31.25 6.47 12.98
N GLN A 151 32.16 7.37 13.46
CA GLN A 151 33.60 7.19 13.35
C GLN A 151 34.19 6.22 14.40
N ASN A 152 33.44 5.75 15.40
CA ASN A 152 33.96 4.97 16.54
C ASN A 152 33.07 3.75 16.90
N MET A 153 32.30 3.21 15.97
CA MET A 153 31.59 1.96 16.24
C MET A 153 32.53 0.77 16.11
N GLU A 154 32.47 -0.13 17.08
CA GLU A 154 33.12 -1.42 16.99
C GLU A 154 32.57 -2.18 15.76
N GLN A 155 33.46 -2.79 14.97
CA GLN A 155 33.06 -3.48 13.75
C GLN A 155 32.27 -4.75 14.06
N PRO A 156 31.05 -4.91 13.53
CA PRO A 156 30.29 -6.14 13.70
C PRO A 156 30.78 -7.24 12.75
N ASP A 157 30.64 -8.50 13.16
CA ASP A 157 30.78 -9.65 12.28
C ASP A 157 29.55 -9.85 11.39
N MET A 158 28.40 -9.31 11.83
CA MET A 158 27.13 -9.37 11.11
C MET A 158 26.18 -8.25 11.53
N VAL A 159 25.35 -7.80 10.58
CA VAL A 159 24.24 -6.87 10.83
C VAL A 159 22.90 -7.58 10.69
N ILE A 160 22.01 -7.43 11.65
CA ILE A 160 20.60 -7.85 11.60
C ILE A 160 19.72 -6.61 11.60
N CYS A 161 18.96 -6.47 10.53
CA CYS A 161 18.02 -5.38 10.30
C CYS A 161 16.59 -5.88 10.34
N CYS A 162 15.81 -5.48 11.34
CA CYS A 162 14.40 -5.76 11.39
C CYS A 162 13.60 -4.55 10.89
N GLY A 163 12.85 -4.76 9.80
CA GLY A 163 12.00 -3.76 9.18
C GLY A 163 10.52 -3.98 9.45
N CYS A 164 9.78 -2.91 9.33
CA CYS A 164 8.33 -2.88 9.19
C CYS A 164 8.01 -1.72 8.24
N ASN A 165 8.59 -1.79 7.04
CA ASN A 165 8.64 -0.69 6.09
C ASN A 165 7.38 -0.65 5.25
N VAL A 166 6.64 0.45 5.31
CA VAL A 166 5.53 0.72 4.40
C VAL A 166 6.04 0.75 2.97
N TYR A 167 5.31 0.08 2.09
CA TYR A 167 5.61 0.00 0.66
C TYR A 167 5.35 1.33 -0.04
N ASN A 168 6.20 1.65 -0.98
CA ASN A 168 5.94 2.44 -2.16
C ASN A 168 6.84 1.90 -3.30
N TYR A 169 6.51 2.23 -4.54
CA TYR A 169 7.20 1.63 -5.70
C TYR A 169 8.72 1.85 -5.74
N ASN A 170 9.24 2.90 -5.11
CA ASN A 170 10.68 3.17 -4.98
C ASN A 170 11.35 2.41 -3.83
N LYS A 171 10.57 1.98 -2.82
CA LYS A 171 11.11 1.42 -1.57
C LYS A 171 11.93 0.15 -1.76
N PRO A 172 11.52 -0.83 -2.59
CA PRO A 172 12.32 -2.04 -2.81
C PRO A 172 13.73 -1.74 -3.30
N TYR A 173 13.86 -0.87 -4.30
CA TYR A 173 15.16 -0.48 -4.87
C TYR A 173 16.03 0.31 -3.89
N ARG A 174 15.42 1.28 -3.19
CA ARG A 174 16.11 2.08 -2.16
C ARG A 174 16.59 1.22 -0.99
N THR A 175 15.77 0.24 -0.56
CA THR A 175 16.13 -0.69 0.51
C THR A 175 17.32 -1.53 0.09
N ARG A 176 17.26 -2.15 -1.09
CA ARG A 176 18.35 -2.95 -1.63
C ARG A 176 19.65 -2.14 -1.74
N TYR A 177 19.62 -0.97 -2.36
CA TYR A 177 20.77 -0.08 -2.46
C TYR A 177 21.36 0.24 -1.08
N ARG A 178 20.51 0.56 -0.10
CA ARG A 178 20.93 0.86 1.25
C ARG A 178 21.60 -0.33 1.95
N MET A 179 21.05 -1.54 1.82
CA MET A 179 21.65 -2.74 2.41
C MET A 179 23.03 -3.02 1.81
N HIS A 180 23.18 -2.90 0.50
CA HIS A 180 24.48 -3.04 -0.16
C HIS A 180 25.50 -1.98 0.34
N LYS A 181 25.09 -0.72 0.49
CA LYS A 181 25.98 0.33 1.00
C LYS A 181 26.45 0.08 2.43
N ILE A 182 25.62 -0.51 3.28
CA ILE A 182 26.01 -0.89 4.65
C ILE A 182 27.04 -2.03 4.61
N VAL A 183 26.78 -3.06 3.80
CA VAL A 183 27.72 -4.19 3.62
C VAL A 183 29.07 -3.72 3.08
N GLU A 184 29.07 -2.88 2.05
CA GLU A 184 30.28 -2.28 1.46
C GLU A 184 31.09 -1.46 2.50
N HIS A 185 30.39 -0.64 3.29
CA HIS A 185 31.03 0.23 4.29
C HIS A 185 31.64 -0.56 5.44
N LEU A 186 30.94 -1.59 5.92
CA LEU A 186 31.35 -2.38 7.08
C LEU A 186 32.14 -3.64 6.72
N ASN A 187 32.18 -4.03 5.43
CA ASN A 187 32.75 -5.31 4.97
C ASN A 187 32.26 -6.50 5.82
N THR A 188 30.93 -6.59 6.02
CA THR A 188 30.29 -7.60 6.89
C THR A 188 28.99 -8.12 6.29
N SER A 189 28.58 -9.32 6.68
CA SER A 189 27.30 -9.90 6.24
C SER A 189 26.12 -9.16 6.83
N LEU A 190 24.99 -9.14 6.08
CA LEU A 190 23.76 -8.46 6.52
C LEU A 190 22.53 -9.34 6.27
N VAL A 191 21.63 -9.36 7.25
CA VAL A 191 20.29 -9.93 7.13
C VAL A 191 19.26 -8.82 7.32
N TYR A 192 18.42 -8.61 6.32
CA TYR A 192 17.26 -7.71 6.37
C TYR A 192 15.98 -8.53 6.39
N VAL A 193 15.14 -8.31 7.38
CA VAL A 193 13.84 -8.98 7.53
C VAL A 193 12.74 -7.94 7.58
N ASN A 194 11.75 -8.08 6.69
CA ASN A 194 10.62 -7.17 6.60
C ASN A 194 9.30 -7.96 6.61
N ARG A 195 8.21 -7.34 7.10
CA ARG A 195 6.89 -7.97 7.05
C ARG A 195 6.24 -7.84 5.68
N ILE A 196 5.21 -8.65 5.44
CA ILE A 196 4.26 -8.47 4.34
C ILE A 196 2.86 -8.14 4.85
N GLY A 197 1.97 -7.86 3.92
CA GLY A 197 0.52 -7.72 4.14
C GLY A 197 0.01 -6.30 3.98
N GLY A 198 -1.30 -6.13 4.16
CA GLY A 198 -1.99 -4.84 4.10
C GLY A 198 -2.74 -4.55 5.40
N GLU A 199 -2.76 -3.28 5.81
CA GLU A 199 -3.54 -2.79 6.94
C GLU A 199 -4.18 -1.45 6.56
N GLY A 200 -5.45 -1.50 6.15
CA GLY A 200 -6.13 -0.33 5.60
C GLY A 200 -5.42 0.20 4.36
N SER A 201 -4.90 1.42 4.44
CA SER A 201 -4.15 2.05 3.35
C SER A 201 -2.69 1.60 3.24
N TYR A 202 -2.11 1.04 4.29
CA TYR A 202 -0.68 0.72 4.35
C TYR A 202 -0.40 -0.69 3.85
N LEU A 203 0.54 -0.80 2.92
CA LEU A 203 1.01 -2.06 2.34
C LEU A 203 2.45 -2.33 2.76
N TYR A 204 2.81 -3.59 2.92
CA TYR A 204 4.14 -4.06 3.30
C TYR A 204 4.57 -5.15 2.33
N ALA A 205 5.68 -4.93 1.64
CA ALA A 205 6.06 -5.76 0.51
C ALA A 205 6.90 -6.98 0.87
N GLY A 206 7.42 -7.10 2.07
CA GLY A 206 8.44 -8.11 2.36
C GLY A 206 9.76 -7.81 1.67
N GLY A 207 10.21 -8.70 0.79
CA GLY A 207 11.49 -8.56 0.11
C GLY A 207 12.69 -8.69 1.05
N SER A 208 12.55 -9.54 2.08
CA SER A 208 13.61 -9.85 3.04
C SER A 208 14.80 -10.47 2.31
N MET A 209 16.03 -10.16 2.75
CA MET A 209 17.24 -10.61 2.06
C MET A 209 18.40 -10.89 2.99
N ALA A 210 19.35 -11.69 2.51
CA ALA A 210 20.65 -11.89 3.12
C ALA A 210 21.76 -11.55 2.12
N LEU A 211 22.77 -10.82 2.59
CA LEU A 211 23.97 -10.46 1.85
C LEU A 211 25.19 -11.02 2.57
N ASN A 212 26.17 -11.55 1.83
CA ASN A 212 27.48 -11.87 2.40
C ASN A 212 28.36 -10.62 2.51
N ALA A 213 29.53 -10.75 3.12
CA ALA A 213 30.46 -9.63 3.31
C ALA A 213 31.01 -9.05 1.98
N ALA A 214 30.96 -9.81 0.89
CA ALA A 214 31.32 -9.34 -0.45
C ALA A 214 30.20 -8.57 -1.16
N GLY A 215 29.02 -8.46 -0.54
CA GLY A 215 27.84 -7.80 -1.12
C GLY A 215 27.02 -8.69 -2.06
N SER A 216 27.34 -9.97 -2.17
CA SER A 216 26.53 -10.89 -2.97
C SER A 216 25.23 -11.24 -2.25
N VAL A 217 24.12 -11.29 -2.98
CA VAL A 217 22.82 -11.72 -2.45
C VAL A 217 22.85 -13.24 -2.29
N LEU A 218 22.72 -13.71 -1.06
CA LEU A 218 22.63 -15.13 -0.74
C LEU A 218 21.18 -15.64 -0.80
N CYS A 219 20.25 -14.75 -0.50
CA CYS A 219 18.82 -15.05 -0.51
C CYS A 219 18.04 -13.75 -0.66
N GLN A 220 17.01 -13.78 -1.49
CA GLN A 220 15.96 -12.78 -1.59
C GLN A 220 14.63 -13.51 -1.46
N LEU A 221 13.82 -13.18 -0.47
CA LEU A 221 12.45 -13.69 -0.37
C LEU A 221 11.51 -12.94 -1.31
N PRO A 222 10.43 -13.58 -1.80
CA PRO A 222 9.52 -12.95 -2.75
C PRO A 222 8.85 -11.71 -2.16
N TYR A 223 8.46 -10.80 -3.04
CA TYR A 223 7.63 -9.67 -2.66
C TYR A 223 6.16 -10.11 -2.57
N PHE A 224 5.47 -9.63 -1.54
CA PHE A 224 4.02 -9.81 -1.29
C PHE A 224 3.59 -11.26 -1.01
N GLU A 225 4.51 -12.12 -0.59
CA GLU A 225 4.26 -13.51 -0.23
C GLU A 225 4.87 -13.85 1.14
N GLU A 226 4.17 -14.69 1.93
CA GLU A 226 4.74 -15.21 3.18
C GLU A 226 5.76 -16.30 2.88
N GLU A 227 6.96 -16.16 3.40
CA GLU A 227 8.00 -17.17 3.28
C GLU A 227 8.96 -17.13 4.45
N SER A 228 9.51 -18.29 4.83
CA SER A 228 10.64 -18.36 5.74
C SER A 228 11.73 -19.27 5.16
N LYS A 229 12.99 -18.85 5.28
CA LYS A 229 14.14 -19.55 4.71
C LYS A 229 15.36 -19.46 5.60
N THR A 230 16.02 -20.60 5.83
CA THR A 230 17.30 -20.64 6.54
C THR A 230 18.46 -20.50 5.54
N VAL A 231 19.32 -19.53 5.83
CA VAL A 231 20.47 -19.17 4.99
C VAL A 231 21.75 -19.32 5.80
N ASP A 232 22.77 -19.95 5.22
CA ASP A 232 24.12 -19.92 5.79
C ASP A 232 24.91 -18.73 5.21
N LEU A 233 25.24 -17.78 6.05
CA LEU A 233 25.93 -16.54 5.65
C LEU A 233 27.39 -16.74 5.22
N GLN A 234 27.93 -17.94 5.38
CA GLN A 234 29.28 -18.29 4.95
C GLN A 234 29.35 -18.82 3.50
N LEU A 235 28.20 -19.03 2.86
CA LEU A 235 28.16 -19.45 1.47
C LEU A 235 28.69 -18.34 0.56
N LEU A 236 29.39 -18.75 -0.50
CA LEU A 236 29.93 -17.84 -1.52
C LEU A 236 29.06 -17.79 -2.78
N GLU A 237 28.09 -18.71 -2.90
CA GLU A 237 27.18 -18.76 -4.04
C GLU A 237 26.25 -17.56 -4.01
N SER A 238 26.16 -16.85 -5.14
CA SER A 238 25.21 -15.76 -5.32
C SER A 238 23.86 -16.33 -5.82
N TYR A 239 22.78 -15.79 -5.28
CA TYR A 239 21.44 -15.97 -5.82
C TYR A 239 21.31 -15.17 -7.12
N ASP A 240 20.81 -15.81 -8.19
CA ASP A 240 20.48 -15.11 -9.43
C ASP A 240 19.19 -14.31 -9.21
N ASP A 241 19.32 -13.01 -9.30
CA ASP A 241 18.36 -12.07 -8.75
C ASP A 241 17.69 -11.28 -9.88
N GLU A 242 16.62 -11.88 -10.42
CA GLU A 242 15.71 -11.17 -11.31
C GLU A 242 15.01 -10.04 -10.54
N LYS A 243 15.22 -8.81 -10.99
CA LYS A 243 14.57 -7.64 -10.40
C LYS A 243 13.19 -7.48 -11.02
N PRO A 244 12.10 -7.60 -10.24
CA PRO A 244 10.77 -7.37 -10.77
C PRO A 244 10.64 -5.92 -11.26
N SER A 245 9.86 -5.69 -12.31
CA SER A 245 9.57 -4.35 -12.79
C SER A 245 8.71 -3.57 -11.79
N ILE A 246 8.75 -2.23 -11.88
CA ILE A 246 7.92 -1.37 -11.01
C ILE A 246 6.43 -1.70 -11.20
N VAL A 247 5.97 -1.83 -12.44
CA VAL A 247 4.56 -2.12 -12.75
C VAL A 247 4.11 -3.48 -12.20
N GLU A 248 5.00 -4.49 -12.22
CA GLU A 248 4.72 -5.80 -11.60
C GLU A 248 4.56 -5.67 -10.08
N LEU A 249 5.45 -4.93 -9.42
CA LEU A 249 5.36 -4.70 -7.98
C LEU A 249 4.10 -3.91 -7.60
N VAL A 250 3.72 -2.90 -8.39
CA VAL A 250 2.48 -2.14 -8.22
C VAL A 250 1.25 -3.04 -8.35
N TYR A 251 1.20 -3.87 -9.41
CA TYR A 251 0.13 -4.83 -9.63
C TYR A 251 -0.03 -5.79 -8.44
N LYS A 252 1.05 -6.44 -8.01
CA LYS A 252 1.06 -7.36 -6.86
C LYS A 252 0.65 -6.66 -5.55
N ALA A 253 1.11 -5.42 -5.35
CA ALA A 253 0.76 -4.61 -4.19
C ALA A 253 -0.74 -4.31 -4.12
N LEU A 254 -1.35 -3.92 -5.24
CA LEU A 254 -2.78 -3.62 -5.32
C LEU A 254 -3.64 -4.85 -5.11
N VAL A 255 -3.29 -5.98 -5.75
CA VAL A 255 -3.99 -7.28 -5.57
C VAL A 255 -3.90 -7.72 -4.11
N MET A 256 -2.71 -7.68 -3.50
CA MET A 256 -2.55 -7.98 -2.08
C MET A 256 -3.34 -7.01 -1.21
N GLY A 257 -3.31 -5.71 -1.50
CA GLY A 257 -4.02 -4.68 -0.73
C GLY A 257 -5.52 -4.93 -0.67
N ILE A 258 -6.16 -5.26 -1.80
CA ILE A 258 -7.58 -5.63 -1.84
C ILE A 258 -7.82 -6.91 -1.03
N ARG A 259 -7.03 -7.96 -1.26
CA ARG A 259 -7.17 -9.26 -0.56
C ARG A 259 -7.10 -9.08 0.95
N GLU A 260 -6.10 -8.34 1.45
CA GLU A 260 -5.90 -8.08 2.87
C GLU A 260 -7.02 -7.23 3.47
N TYR A 261 -7.45 -6.18 2.75
CA TYR A 261 -8.56 -5.34 3.18
C TYR A 261 -9.83 -6.16 3.40
N PHE A 262 -10.17 -7.04 2.45
CA PHE A 262 -11.35 -7.89 2.55
C PHE A 262 -11.19 -8.96 3.64
N HIS A 263 -10.11 -9.71 3.61
CA HIS A 263 -9.88 -10.83 4.54
C HIS A 263 -9.84 -10.36 6.01
N LYS A 264 -9.05 -9.32 6.30
CA LYS A 264 -8.89 -8.85 7.68
C LYS A 264 -10.14 -8.21 8.28
N ASN A 265 -11.03 -7.69 7.44
CA ASN A 265 -12.32 -7.13 7.85
C ASN A 265 -13.48 -8.13 7.75
N GLY A 266 -13.23 -9.39 7.41
CA GLY A 266 -14.27 -10.41 7.27
C GLY A 266 -15.23 -10.19 6.09
N LEU A 267 -14.80 -9.39 5.09
CA LEU A 267 -15.57 -9.08 3.88
C LEU A 267 -15.33 -10.14 2.81
N LYS A 268 -16.31 -10.37 1.94
CA LYS A 268 -16.25 -11.47 0.95
C LYS A 268 -16.53 -11.03 -0.48
N LYS A 269 -17.35 -10.00 -0.69
CA LYS A 269 -17.86 -9.63 -2.01
C LYS A 269 -17.58 -8.17 -2.30
N ALA A 270 -17.09 -7.88 -3.50
CA ALA A 270 -16.91 -6.55 -4.04
C ALA A 270 -18.03 -6.16 -5.02
N LEU A 271 -18.29 -4.86 -5.13
CA LEU A 271 -19.17 -4.24 -6.09
C LEU A 271 -18.38 -3.15 -6.83
N ILE A 272 -18.54 -3.05 -8.14
CA ILE A 272 -17.86 -2.06 -8.98
C ILE A 272 -18.86 -1.47 -9.97
N GLY A 273 -18.88 -0.15 -10.11
CA GLY A 273 -19.52 0.52 -11.23
C GLY A 273 -18.65 0.37 -12.49
N LEU A 274 -19.13 -0.38 -13.47
CA LEU A 274 -18.41 -0.58 -14.73
C LEU A 274 -18.89 0.47 -15.76
N SER A 275 -18.02 1.45 -16.03
CA SER A 275 -18.29 2.51 -17.01
C SER A 275 -17.89 2.15 -18.45
N GLY A 276 -17.15 1.05 -18.63
CA GLY A 276 -16.46 0.73 -19.88
C GLY A 276 -15.16 1.53 -20.07
N GLY A 277 -14.77 2.40 -19.13
CA GLY A 277 -13.50 3.11 -19.12
C GLY A 277 -12.37 2.31 -18.44
N ILE A 278 -11.12 2.71 -18.72
CA ILE A 278 -9.92 2.00 -18.30
C ILE A 278 -9.80 1.87 -16.77
N ASP A 279 -10.14 2.92 -15.99
CA ASP A 279 -10.01 2.93 -14.53
C ASP A 279 -10.89 1.85 -13.88
N SER A 280 -12.18 1.79 -14.29
CA SER A 280 -13.11 0.76 -13.79
C SER A 280 -12.69 -0.65 -14.23
N ALA A 281 -12.07 -0.77 -15.41
CA ALA A 281 -11.57 -2.04 -15.93
C ALA A 281 -10.38 -2.55 -15.12
N ILE A 282 -9.40 -1.68 -14.82
CA ILE A 282 -8.25 -2.01 -13.96
C ILE A 282 -8.72 -2.47 -12.59
N VAL A 283 -9.62 -1.70 -11.94
CA VAL A 283 -10.13 -2.06 -10.60
C VAL A 283 -10.87 -3.41 -10.64
N ALA A 284 -11.61 -3.69 -11.72
CA ALA A 284 -12.29 -4.98 -11.89
C ALA A 284 -11.31 -6.15 -11.99
N VAL A 285 -10.24 -6.01 -12.78
CA VAL A 285 -9.20 -7.04 -12.91
C VAL A 285 -8.52 -7.28 -11.56
N LEU A 286 -8.05 -6.21 -10.91
CA LEU A 286 -7.37 -6.31 -9.63
C LEU A 286 -8.23 -6.96 -8.53
N ALA A 287 -9.53 -6.61 -8.51
CA ALA A 287 -10.49 -7.19 -7.58
C ALA A 287 -10.77 -8.68 -7.89
N ALA A 288 -10.90 -9.05 -9.18
CA ALA A 288 -11.08 -10.44 -9.60
C ALA A 288 -9.88 -11.32 -9.24
N ASP A 289 -8.65 -10.80 -9.39
CA ASP A 289 -7.43 -11.53 -9.02
C ASP A 289 -7.24 -11.63 -7.50
N ALA A 290 -7.75 -10.63 -6.75
CA ALA A 290 -7.68 -10.64 -5.30
C ALA A 290 -8.70 -11.57 -4.63
N LEU A 291 -9.93 -11.66 -5.18
CA LEU A 291 -11.10 -12.23 -4.53
C LEU A 291 -11.72 -13.42 -5.28
N GLY A 292 -11.36 -13.64 -6.54
CA GLY A 292 -12.07 -14.51 -7.48
C GLY A 292 -13.18 -13.74 -8.21
N GLY A 293 -13.29 -13.93 -9.53
CA GLY A 293 -14.26 -13.19 -10.36
C GLY A 293 -15.71 -13.35 -9.88
N GLU A 294 -16.08 -14.53 -9.40
CA GLU A 294 -17.41 -14.85 -8.87
C GLU A 294 -17.80 -14.02 -7.62
N ASN A 295 -16.82 -13.46 -6.94
CA ASN A 295 -17.01 -12.61 -5.75
C ASN A 295 -17.00 -11.11 -6.06
N VAL A 296 -16.84 -10.74 -7.34
CA VAL A 296 -16.83 -9.35 -7.80
C VAL A 296 -17.99 -9.10 -8.74
N ARG A 297 -18.93 -8.23 -8.35
CA ARG A 297 -20.10 -7.90 -9.16
C ARG A 297 -19.91 -6.58 -9.88
N GLY A 298 -20.08 -6.57 -11.19
CA GLY A 298 -20.08 -5.37 -12.02
C GLY A 298 -21.49 -4.81 -12.18
N VAL A 299 -21.66 -3.49 -12.10
CA VAL A 299 -22.94 -2.83 -12.40
C VAL A 299 -22.72 -1.72 -13.41
N MET A 300 -23.35 -1.85 -14.56
CA MET A 300 -23.38 -0.83 -15.61
C MET A 300 -24.61 0.05 -15.41
N LEU A 301 -24.40 1.36 -15.43
CA LEU A 301 -25.44 2.36 -15.11
C LEU A 301 -25.57 3.37 -16.27
N PRO A 302 -26.01 2.91 -17.47
CA PRO A 302 -26.06 3.76 -18.65
C PRO A 302 -27.11 4.86 -18.54
N SER A 303 -26.80 6.02 -19.15
CA SER A 303 -27.72 7.11 -19.48
C SER A 303 -27.87 7.22 -21.00
N GLN A 304 -28.66 8.20 -21.46
CA GLN A 304 -28.77 8.52 -22.89
C GLN A 304 -27.45 8.94 -23.55
N TYR A 305 -26.43 9.30 -22.76
CA TYR A 305 -25.12 9.73 -23.26
C TYR A 305 -24.08 8.59 -23.28
N SER A 306 -24.44 7.44 -22.70
CA SER A 306 -23.53 6.28 -22.66
C SER A 306 -23.49 5.62 -24.03
N SER A 307 -22.29 5.44 -24.56
CA SER A 307 -22.09 4.82 -25.87
C SER A 307 -22.33 3.30 -25.80
N ASP A 308 -22.85 2.72 -26.90
CA ASP A 308 -22.99 1.27 -27.04
C ASP A 308 -21.65 0.54 -26.88
N HIS A 309 -20.55 1.18 -27.32
CA HIS A 309 -19.21 0.64 -27.17
C HIS A 309 -18.83 0.49 -25.69
N SER A 310 -19.08 1.50 -24.85
CA SER A 310 -18.78 1.43 -23.42
C SER A 310 -19.54 0.31 -22.72
N ILE A 311 -20.81 0.08 -23.06
CA ILE A 311 -21.61 -1.01 -22.51
C ILE A 311 -21.03 -2.37 -22.98
N ASN A 312 -20.74 -2.52 -24.26
CA ASN A 312 -20.20 -3.74 -24.84
C ASN A 312 -18.83 -4.10 -24.25
N ASP A 313 -17.94 -3.12 -24.11
CA ASP A 313 -16.61 -3.30 -23.50
C ASP A 313 -16.72 -3.73 -22.03
N ALA A 314 -17.62 -3.12 -21.25
CA ALA A 314 -17.87 -3.49 -19.86
C ALA A 314 -18.45 -4.92 -19.74
N VAL A 315 -19.34 -5.33 -20.65
CA VAL A 315 -19.87 -6.71 -20.72
C VAL A 315 -18.76 -7.70 -21.10
N ALA A 316 -17.93 -7.37 -22.08
CA ALA A 316 -16.83 -8.22 -22.50
C ALA A 316 -15.82 -8.41 -21.35
N LEU A 317 -15.43 -7.33 -20.68
CA LEU A 317 -14.59 -7.37 -19.49
C LEU A 317 -15.15 -8.29 -18.39
N ALA A 318 -16.44 -8.10 -18.03
CA ALA A 318 -17.08 -8.92 -17.00
C ALA A 318 -17.08 -10.42 -17.37
N LYS A 319 -17.28 -10.76 -18.64
CA LYS A 319 -17.20 -12.14 -19.15
C LYS A 319 -15.76 -12.69 -19.09
N ASN A 320 -14.77 -11.92 -19.54
CA ASN A 320 -13.36 -12.32 -19.51
C ASN A 320 -12.89 -12.64 -18.07
N LEU A 321 -13.44 -11.92 -17.08
CA LEU A 321 -13.08 -12.07 -15.66
C LEU A 321 -14.00 -13.06 -14.90
N GLY A 322 -15.00 -13.66 -15.55
CA GLY A 322 -15.98 -14.53 -14.88
C GLY A 322 -16.82 -13.83 -13.82
N MET A 323 -17.04 -12.52 -13.96
CA MET A 323 -17.79 -11.70 -13.01
C MET A 323 -19.30 -11.71 -13.30
N PRO A 324 -20.18 -11.88 -12.30
CA PRO A 324 -21.59 -11.55 -12.45
C PRO A 324 -21.78 -10.04 -12.67
N TYR A 325 -22.72 -9.68 -13.55
CA TYR A 325 -22.98 -8.27 -13.85
C TYR A 325 -24.48 -7.97 -14.04
N ASP A 326 -24.83 -6.70 -13.85
CA ASP A 326 -26.16 -6.15 -14.12
C ASP A 326 -26.06 -4.89 -14.97
N ILE A 327 -27.14 -4.60 -15.72
CA ILE A 327 -27.31 -3.35 -16.45
C ILE A 327 -28.53 -2.65 -15.87
N VAL A 328 -28.36 -1.47 -15.28
CA VAL A 328 -29.39 -0.70 -14.60
C VAL A 328 -29.41 0.72 -15.18
N PRO A 329 -30.25 1.01 -16.21
CA PRO A 329 -30.35 2.35 -16.79
C PRO A 329 -30.78 3.39 -15.75
N ILE A 330 -30.18 4.59 -15.82
CA ILE A 330 -30.47 5.68 -14.85
C ILE A 330 -31.47 6.71 -15.39
N GLN A 331 -31.89 6.59 -16.64
CA GLN A 331 -32.62 7.65 -17.36
C GLN A 331 -33.91 8.07 -16.64
N ASP A 332 -34.76 7.14 -16.22
CA ASP A 332 -36.02 7.45 -15.54
C ASP A 332 -35.79 8.22 -14.22
N MET A 333 -34.77 7.85 -13.47
CA MET A 333 -34.41 8.56 -12.23
C MET A 333 -33.87 9.95 -12.52
N PHE A 334 -33.06 10.12 -13.56
CA PHE A 334 -32.53 11.39 -13.99
C PHE A 334 -33.62 12.35 -14.43
N ASP A 335 -34.56 11.88 -15.28
CA ASP A 335 -35.68 12.67 -15.75
C ASP A 335 -36.64 13.06 -14.61
N GLN A 336 -36.89 12.15 -13.67
CA GLN A 336 -37.71 12.43 -12.50
C GLN A 336 -37.02 13.47 -11.58
N MET A 337 -35.70 13.39 -11.40
CA MET A 337 -34.96 14.37 -10.60
C MET A 337 -34.95 15.76 -11.24
N LYS A 338 -34.76 15.87 -12.56
CA LYS A 338 -34.90 17.12 -13.32
C LYS A 338 -36.29 17.70 -13.17
N LYS A 339 -37.34 16.88 -13.32
CA LYS A 339 -38.73 17.31 -13.16
C LYS A 339 -39.00 17.84 -11.74
N THR A 340 -38.47 17.18 -10.72
CA THR A 340 -38.68 17.58 -9.32
C THR A 340 -38.00 18.93 -9.03
N LEU A 341 -36.84 19.20 -9.62
CA LEU A 341 -36.06 20.43 -9.39
C LEU A 341 -36.44 21.56 -10.35
N SER A 342 -37.21 21.29 -11.42
CA SER A 342 -37.55 22.28 -12.45
C SER A 342 -38.21 23.55 -11.89
N PRO A 343 -39.06 23.55 -10.83
CA PRO A 343 -39.58 24.79 -10.25
C PRO A 343 -38.50 25.67 -9.60
N ILE A 344 -37.42 25.06 -9.12
CA ILE A 344 -36.28 25.77 -8.48
C ILE A 344 -35.32 26.29 -9.55
N PHE A 345 -35.08 25.51 -10.61
CA PHE A 345 -34.17 25.85 -11.69
C PHE A 345 -34.79 26.69 -12.81
N ALA A 346 -36.03 27.17 -12.63
CA ALA A 346 -36.83 27.84 -13.62
C ALA A 346 -36.04 28.82 -14.52
N GLY A 347 -35.87 28.43 -15.81
CA GLY A 347 -35.19 29.23 -16.82
C GLY A 347 -33.67 29.28 -16.77
N MET A 348 -33.03 28.53 -15.86
CA MET A 348 -31.57 28.34 -15.86
C MET A 348 -31.17 27.34 -16.96
N PRO A 349 -30.09 27.59 -17.71
CA PRO A 349 -29.58 26.62 -18.69
C PRO A 349 -28.98 25.39 -18.00
N GLU A 350 -28.99 24.23 -18.67
CA GLU A 350 -28.25 23.06 -18.21
C GLU A 350 -26.75 23.34 -18.15
N ASP A 351 -26.08 22.83 -17.11
CA ASP A 351 -24.66 22.99 -16.88
C ASP A 351 -24.06 21.74 -16.17
N VAL A 352 -22.96 21.89 -15.45
CA VAL A 352 -22.32 20.82 -14.65
C VAL A 352 -23.27 20.22 -13.59
N THR A 353 -24.38 20.88 -13.28
CA THR A 353 -25.38 20.38 -12.32
C THR A 353 -26.00 19.09 -12.81
N GLU A 354 -26.42 19.02 -14.07
CA GLU A 354 -27.03 17.85 -14.69
C GLU A 354 -26.01 16.70 -14.83
N GLU A 355 -24.76 17.01 -15.14
CA GLU A 355 -23.66 16.03 -15.13
C GLU A 355 -23.50 15.42 -13.72
N ASN A 356 -23.40 16.26 -12.69
CA ASN A 356 -23.28 15.84 -11.30
C ASN A 356 -24.52 15.08 -10.77
N MET A 357 -25.72 15.39 -11.26
CA MET A 357 -26.94 14.64 -10.92
C MET A 357 -26.82 13.20 -11.37
N GLN A 358 -26.36 12.93 -12.61
CA GLN A 358 -26.17 11.57 -13.12
C GLN A 358 -25.14 10.80 -12.27
N ALA A 359 -23.99 11.41 -11.94
CA ALA A 359 -22.99 10.78 -11.10
C ALA A 359 -23.55 10.41 -9.71
N ARG A 360 -24.34 11.30 -9.08
CA ARG A 360 -24.96 11.02 -7.77
C ARG A 360 -26.05 9.95 -7.82
N ILE A 361 -26.85 9.90 -8.89
CA ILE A 361 -27.82 8.81 -9.09
C ILE A 361 -27.07 7.47 -9.17
N ARG A 362 -26.00 7.38 -9.96
CA ARG A 362 -25.15 6.18 -10.04
C ARG A 362 -24.59 5.79 -8.67
N GLY A 363 -24.01 6.73 -7.94
CA GLY A 363 -23.49 6.50 -6.59
C GLY A 363 -24.57 6.00 -5.62
N SER A 364 -25.77 6.59 -5.64
CA SER A 364 -26.90 6.16 -4.79
C SER A 364 -27.37 4.75 -5.12
N LEU A 365 -27.47 4.37 -6.39
CA LEU A 365 -27.84 3.03 -6.82
C LEU A 365 -26.80 1.98 -6.41
N LEU A 366 -25.51 2.27 -6.64
CA LEU A 366 -24.42 1.39 -6.22
C LEU A 366 -24.41 1.19 -4.71
N MET A 367 -24.60 2.25 -3.92
CA MET A 367 -24.69 2.15 -2.46
C MET A 367 -25.92 1.39 -1.98
N ALA A 368 -27.07 1.52 -2.65
CA ALA A 368 -28.26 0.74 -2.35
C ALA A 368 -28.05 -0.77 -2.61
N ILE A 369 -27.40 -1.12 -3.72
CA ILE A 369 -27.02 -2.50 -4.04
C ILE A 369 -26.01 -3.02 -3.02
N SER A 370 -24.98 -2.25 -2.70
CA SER A 370 -23.97 -2.56 -1.68
C SER A 370 -24.65 -2.91 -0.34
N ASN A 371 -25.50 -2.03 0.16
CA ASN A 371 -26.21 -2.24 1.44
C ASN A 371 -27.12 -3.48 1.42
N LYS A 372 -27.80 -3.72 0.32
CA LYS A 372 -28.75 -4.84 0.20
C LYS A 372 -28.05 -6.19 0.09
N THR A 373 -26.89 -6.23 -0.56
CA THR A 373 -26.17 -7.47 -0.87
C THR A 373 -25.02 -7.76 0.10
N GLY A 374 -24.60 -6.75 0.89
CA GLY A 374 -23.41 -6.83 1.73
C GLY A 374 -22.10 -6.80 0.94
N ALA A 375 -22.15 -6.51 -0.37
CA ALA A 375 -20.96 -6.34 -1.20
C ALA A 375 -20.37 -4.94 -0.98
N ILE A 376 -19.05 -4.84 -0.93
CA ILE A 376 -18.33 -3.59 -0.68
C ILE A 376 -18.07 -2.86 -2.00
N LEU A 377 -18.55 -1.62 -2.11
CA LEU A 377 -18.29 -0.78 -3.28
C LEU A 377 -16.82 -0.34 -3.32
N LEU A 378 -16.13 -0.68 -4.40
CA LEU A 378 -14.78 -0.20 -4.70
C LEU A 378 -14.85 1.08 -5.53
N ASN A 379 -14.07 2.08 -5.14
CA ASN A 379 -13.93 3.33 -5.88
C ASN A 379 -12.88 3.16 -6.99
N THR A 380 -13.12 3.78 -8.13
CA THR A 380 -12.33 3.65 -9.36
C THR A 380 -11.60 4.94 -9.77
N SER A 381 -11.64 5.99 -8.95
CA SER A 381 -10.92 7.24 -9.24
C SER A 381 -9.41 7.03 -9.09
N ASN A 382 -8.64 7.63 -9.99
CA ASN A 382 -7.17 7.61 -9.98
C ASN A 382 -6.59 8.85 -9.28
N LYS A 383 -5.25 8.88 -9.12
CA LYS A 383 -4.53 9.97 -8.42
C LYS A 383 -4.62 11.31 -9.15
N SER A 384 -4.56 11.31 -10.49
CA SER A 384 -4.62 12.52 -11.30
C SER A 384 -5.96 13.21 -11.16
N GLU A 385 -7.06 12.46 -11.25
CA GLU A 385 -8.42 12.95 -11.04
C GLU A 385 -8.61 13.48 -9.62
N ALA A 386 -8.17 12.72 -8.61
CA ALA A 386 -8.23 13.12 -7.21
C ALA A 386 -7.44 14.40 -6.94
N ALA A 387 -6.27 14.56 -7.57
CA ALA A 387 -5.42 15.72 -7.39
C ALA A 387 -6.13 17.01 -7.84
N VAL A 388 -6.69 17.01 -9.04
CA VAL A 388 -7.33 18.19 -9.64
C VAL A 388 -8.82 18.32 -9.30
N GLY A 389 -9.37 17.33 -8.58
CA GLY A 389 -10.79 17.32 -8.17
C GLY A 389 -11.76 17.01 -9.32
N TYR A 390 -11.30 16.28 -10.34
CA TYR A 390 -12.13 15.80 -11.44
C TYR A 390 -12.95 14.59 -10.98
N GLY A 391 -14.03 14.89 -10.29
CA GLY A 391 -14.95 13.91 -9.70
C GLY A 391 -16.06 14.60 -8.91
N THR A 392 -17.17 13.91 -8.77
CA THR A 392 -18.39 14.38 -8.12
C THR A 392 -18.51 13.81 -6.71
N LEU A 393 -18.51 14.71 -5.70
CA LEU A 393 -18.80 14.31 -4.33
C LEU A 393 -20.16 13.60 -4.23
N TYR A 394 -20.18 12.46 -3.52
CA TYR A 394 -21.37 11.60 -3.34
C TYR A 394 -21.86 10.95 -4.65
N GLY A 395 -21.05 11.00 -5.72
CA GLY A 395 -21.26 10.35 -7.00
C GLY A 395 -20.19 9.31 -7.27
N ASP A 396 -19.36 9.54 -8.25
CA ASP A 396 -18.21 8.69 -8.63
C ASP A 396 -17.11 8.59 -7.57
N SER A 397 -17.02 9.56 -6.64
CA SER A 397 -16.13 9.46 -5.47
C SER A 397 -16.63 8.53 -4.34
N CYS A 398 -17.80 7.88 -4.49
CA CYS A 398 -18.30 6.91 -3.52
C CYS A 398 -17.47 5.62 -3.49
N GLY A 399 -17.41 4.99 -2.34
CA GLY A 399 -16.77 3.68 -2.14
C GLY A 399 -16.17 3.52 -0.76
N ALA A 400 -15.78 2.30 -0.43
CA ALA A 400 -15.13 1.96 0.84
C ALA A 400 -13.60 1.87 0.73
N LEU A 401 -13.07 1.64 -0.47
CA LEU A 401 -11.64 1.56 -0.77
C LEU A 401 -11.40 2.14 -2.16
N SER A 402 -10.51 3.12 -2.27
CA SER A 402 -10.02 3.67 -3.54
C SER A 402 -8.78 2.88 -3.97
N VAL A 403 -8.99 1.95 -4.89
CA VAL A 403 -7.97 0.95 -5.25
C VAL A 403 -6.80 1.60 -5.98
N ILE A 404 -7.08 2.43 -6.99
CA ILE A 404 -6.08 3.11 -7.82
C ILE A 404 -5.94 4.61 -7.50
N GLY A 405 -6.44 5.05 -6.35
CA GLY A 405 -6.43 6.46 -5.95
C GLY A 405 -5.03 7.04 -5.67
N ASP A 406 -3.99 6.20 -5.70
CA ASP A 406 -2.58 6.61 -5.59
C ASP A 406 -1.75 6.26 -6.84
N ILE A 407 -2.43 6.00 -7.97
CA ILE A 407 -1.84 5.71 -9.28
C ILE A 407 -2.21 6.84 -10.24
N TYR A 408 -1.22 7.43 -10.90
CA TYR A 408 -1.46 8.45 -11.93
C TYR A 408 -2.12 7.85 -13.18
N LYS A 409 -2.82 8.68 -13.95
CA LYS A 409 -3.53 8.22 -15.17
C LYS A 409 -2.59 7.59 -16.19
N THR A 410 -1.40 8.12 -16.35
CA THR A 410 -0.35 7.55 -17.20
C THR A 410 0.07 6.16 -16.73
N GLU A 411 0.26 5.97 -15.42
CA GLU A 411 0.58 4.68 -14.82
C GLU A 411 -0.59 3.67 -14.92
N VAL A 412 -1.84 4.15 -14.95
CA VAL A 412 -3.03 3.29 -15.20
C VAL A 412 -2.94 2.63 -16.58
N TYR A 413 -2.48 3.35 -17.61
CA TYR A 413 -2.26 2.76 -18.95
C TYR A 413 -1.12 1.74 -18.95
N GLU A 414 -0.01 2.03 -18.28
CA GLU A 414 1.09 1.07 -18.13
C GLU A 414 0.63 -0.22 -17.42
N LEU A 415 -0.21 -0.07 -16.39
CA LEU A 415 -0.78 -1.20 -15.65
C LEU A 415 -1.74 -2.02 -16.53
N ALA A 416 -2.51 -1.37 -17.43
CA ALA A 416 -3.39 -2.06 -18.38
C ALA A 416 -2.59 -2.90 -19.38
N GLU A 417 -1.50 -2.38 -19.92
CA GLU A 417 -0.62 -3.13 -20.83
C GLU A 417 0.05 -4.29 -20.09
N TYR A 418 0.47 -4.10 -18.84
CA TYR A 418 1.01 -5.18 -18.01
C TYR A 418 -0.03 -6.28 -17.75
N ILE A 419 -1.29 -5.93 -17.50
CA ILE A 419 -2.39 -6.89 -17.30
C ILE A 419 -2.61 -7.73 -18.56
N ASN A 420 -2.57 -7.09 -19.72
CA ASN A 420 -2.81 -7.73 -21.02
C ASN A 420 -1.56 -8.39 -21.66
N ARG A 421 -0.41 -8.44 -20.96
CA ARG A 421 0.86 -8.92 -21.54
C ARG A 421 0.82 -10.37 -22.04
N ASP A 422 0.04 -11.24 -21.42
CA ASP A 422 -0.03 -12.67 -21.74
C ASP A 422 -1.33 -13.01 -22.50
N GLU A 423 -2.44 -12.35 -22.19
CA GLU A 423 -3.76 -12.53 -22.81
C GLU A 423 -4.60 -11.25 -22.70
N GLU A 424 -5.55 -11.05 -23.61
CA GLU A 424 -6.45 -9.90 -23.59
C GLU A 424 -7.54 -10.08 -22.52
N ARG A 425 -7.32 -9.53 -21.34
CA ARG A 425 -8.27 -9.51 -20.22
C ARG A 425 -9.14 -8.25 -20.26
N ILE A 426 -8.50 -7.10 -20.47
CA ILE A 426 -9.15 -5.80 -20.70
C ILE A 426 -9.35 -5.64 -22.21
N PRO A 427 -10.57 -5.43 -22.71
CA PRO A 427 -10.80 -5.22 -24.13
C PRO A 427 -9.92 -4.12 -24.71
N ARG A 428 -9.29 -4.35 -25.84
CA ARG A 428 -8.32 -3.40 -26.42
C ARG A 428 -8.93 -2.02 -26.66
N ASN A 429 -10.21 -1.98 -27.09
CA ASN A 429 -10.93 -0.73 -27.26
C ASN A 429 -11.04 0.10 -25.96
N THR A 430 -11.13 -0.54 -24.78
CA THR A 430 -11.13 0.15 -23.49
C THR A 430 -9.81 0.88 -23.22
N ILE A 431 -8.68 0.35 -23.71
CA ILE A 431 -7.35 0.95 -23.55
C ILE A 431 -7.12 2.07 -24.57
N GLU A 432 -7.56 1.88 -25.81
CA GLU A 432 -7.25 2.77 -26.95
C GLU A 432 -8.19 3.98 -27.03
N LYS A 433 -9.42 3.87 -26.53
CA LYS A 433 -10.38 4.98 -26.61
C LYS A 433 -9.96 6.16 -25.72
N ALA A 434 -10.21 7.38 -26.21
CA ALA A 434 -10.00 8.59 -25.43
C ALA A 434 -10.82 8.57 -24.12
N PRO A 435 -10.24 8.98 -22.98
CA PRO A 435 -10.96 9.03 -21.71
C PRO A 435 -12.11 10.04 -21.76
N SER A 436 -13.26 9.62 -21.21
CA SER A 436 -14.49 10.43 -21.17
C SER A 436 -15.39 9.97 -20.03
N ALA A 437 -16.01 10.92 -19.34
CA ALA A 437 -17.03 10.66 -18.32
C ALA A 437 -18.41 10.31 -18.90
N GLU A 438 -18.67 10.54 -20.19
CA GLU A 438 -19.94 10.28 -20.90
C GLU A 438 -21.20 10.84 -20.16
N LEU A 439 -21.10 12.08 -19.65
CA LEU A 439 -22.19 12.77 -18.94
C LEU A 439 -22.94 13.78 -19.80
N ARG A 440 -22.39 14.13 -20.98
CA ARG A 440 -22.95 15.00 -22.02
C ARG A 440 -22.52 14.54 -23.40
N PRO A 441 -23.17 15.02 -24.48
CA PRO A 441 -22.81 14.64 -25.85
C PRO A 441 -21.34 14.92 -26.16
N ASP A 442 -20.66 13.96 -26.82
CA ASP A 442 -19.29 14.05 -27.35
C ASP A 442 -18.23 14.52 -26.34
N GLN A 443 -18.50 14.33 -25.04
CA GLN A 443 -17.58 14.74 -23.95
C GLN A 443 -16.25 14.01 -24.04
N LYS A 444 -15.16 14.76 -23.79
CA LYS A 444 -13.81 14.24 -23.55
C LYS A 444 -13.23 14.88 -22.30
N ASP A 445 -12.39 14.15 -21.59
CA ASP A 445 -11.69 14.70 -20.40
C ASP A 445 -10.82 15.91 -20.78
N SER A 446 -10.25 15.91 -21.99
CA SER A 446 -9.47 17.02 -22.56
C SER A 446 -10.26 18.35 -22.73
N ASP A 447 -11.61 18.31 -22.64
CA ASP A 447 -12.42 19.54 -22.64
C ASP A 447 -12.22 20.34 -21.35
N SER A 448 -11.86 19.69 -20.26
CA SER A 448 -11.75 20.26 -18.91
C SER A 448 -10.35 20.16 -18.33
N LEU A 449 -9.63 19.11 -18.67
CA LEU A 449 -8.29 18.80 -18.15
C LEU A 449 -7.20 19.05 -19.20
N PRO A 450 -5.97 19.32 -18.78
CA PRO A 450 -4.80 19.21 -19.64
C PRO A 450 -4.60 17.78 -20.15
N ASP A 451 -3.75 17.59 -21.17
CA ASP A 451 -3.24 16.27 -21.53
C ASP A 451 -2.65 15.57 -20.29
N TYR A 452 -3.01 14.29 -20.10
CA TYR A 452 -2.62 13.56 -18.90
C TYR A 452 -1.11 13.39 -18.74
N ASN A 453 -0.32 13.31 -19.82
CA ASN A 453 1.14 13.21 -19.70
C ASN A 453 1.71 14.49 -19.05
N LYS A 454 1.26 15.67 -19.52
CA LYS A 454 1.68 16.95 -18.95
C LYS A 454 1.11 17.18 -17.54
N LEU A 455 -0.13 16.76 -17.32
CA LEU A 455 -0.77 16.88 -16.02
C LEU A 455 -0.02 16.07 -14.97
N ASP A 456 0.25 14.79 -15.25
CA ASP A 456 0.89 13.87 -14.31
C ASP A 456 2.35 14.26 -14.06
N GLU A 457 3.06 14.76 -15.06
CA GLU A 457 4.40 15.32 -14.91
C GLU A 457 4.42 16.48 -13.91
N ILE A 458 3.53 17.48 -14.06
CA ILE A 458 3.41 18.60 -13.11
C ILE A 458 2.98 18.11 -11.72
N LEU A 459 2.05 17.15 -11.66
CA LEU A 459 1.58 16.60 -10.39
C LEU A 459 2.67 15.83 -9.65
N SER A 460 3.51 15.06 -10.37
CA SER A 460 4.65 14.35 -9.76
C SER A 460 5.66 15.32 -9.15
N MET A 461 6.07 16.35 -9.90
CA MET A 461 6.97 17.40 -9.39
C MET A 461 6.39 18.08 -8.14
N LEU A 462 5.10 18.44 -8.17
CA LEU A 462 4.44 19.12 -7.05
C LEU A 462 4.25 18.23 -5.82
N ILE A 463 3.89 16.95 -6.01
CA ILE A 463 3.42 16.05 -4.94
C ILE A 463 4.52 15.13 -4.43
N GLU A 464 5.26 14.49 -5.35
CA GLU A 464 6.29 13.51 -5.02
C GLU A 464 7.65 14.16 -4.72
N GLU A 465 7.99 15.21 -5.48
CA GLU A 465 9.27 15.91 -5.38
C GLU A 465 9.18 17.18 -4.54
N GLU A 466 7.95 17.59 -4.16
CA GLU A 466 7.65 18.76 -3.32
C GLU A 466 8.16 20.10 -3.89
N MET A 467 8.28 20.18 -5.23
CA MET A 467 8.75 21.37 -5.93
C MET A 467 7.73 22.53 -5.82
N CYS A 468 8.23 23.73 -5.68
CA CYS A 468 7.41 24.95 -5.72
C CYS A 468 7.12 25.40 -7.17
N TYR A 469 6.25 26.43 -7.34
CA TYR A 469 5.88 26.94 -8.66
C TYR A 469 7.09 27.32 -9.51
N ASP A 470 8.06 28.05 -8.92
CA ASP A 470 9.20 28.56 -9.65
C ASP A 470 10.11 27.41 -10.13
N GLU A 471 10.34 26.41 -9.26
CA GLU A 471 11.13 25.21 -9.59
C GLU A 471 10.48 24.38 -10.71
N ILE A 472 9.14 24.21 -10.68
CA ILE A 472 8.42 23.51 -11.75
C ILE A 472 8.51 24.29 -13.07
N CYS A 473 8.49 25.62 -13.01
CA CYS A 473 8.62 26.50 -14.20
C CYS A 473 10.06 26.51 -14.77
N GLU A 474 11.06 26.05 -14.06
CA GLU A 474 12.40 25.81 -14.60
C GLU A 474 12.46 24.55 -15.50
N GLU A 475 11.57 23.58 -15.24
CA GLU A 475 11.50 22.32 -15.98
C GLU A 475 10.41 22.34 -17.07
N ILE A 476 9.33 23.13 -16.91
CA ILE A 476 8.18 23.20 -17.81
C ILE A 476 7.96 24.62 -18.33
N ASP A 477 8.11 24.84 -19.63
CA ASP A 477 7.99 26.14 -20.28
C ASP A 477 6.55 26.74 -20.21
N ASP A 478 5.50 25.90 -20.09
CA ASP A 478 4.11 26.34 -20.03
C ASP A 478 3.72 26.77 -18.63
N HIS A 479 4.18 27.96 -18.23
CA HIS A 479 3.94 28.53 -16.89
C HIS A 479 2.46 28.77 -16.59
N GLU A 480 1.62 29.03 -17.62
CA GLU A 480 0.17 29.20 -17.43
C GLU A 480 -0.47 27.86 -17.06
N LEU A 481 -0.07 26.78 -17.71
CA LEU A 481 -0.51 25.43 -17.39
C LEU A 481 -0.09 25.06 -15.96
N VAL A 482 1.16 25.28 -15.58
CA VAL A 482 1.65 25.03 -14.21
C VAL A 482 0.78 25.77 -13.19
N ALA A 483 0.58 27.09 -13.37
CA ALA A 483 -0.26 27.90 -12.48
C ALA A 483 -1.69 27.36 -12.36
N ARG A 484 -2.29 26.95 -13.52
CA ARG A 484 -3.63 26.35 -13.58
C ARG A 484 -3.71 25.06 -12.77
N VAL A 485 -2.76 24.12 -12.97
CA VAL A 485 -2.73 22.83 -12.25
C VAL A 485 -2.58 23.03 -10.75
N LEU A 486 -1.63 23.88 -10.31
CA LEU A 486 -1.44 24.18 -8.90
C LEU A 486 -2.71 24.76 -8.25
N LYS A 487 -3.41 25.64 -8.96
CA LYS A 487 -4.69 26.21 -8.51
C LYS A 487 -5.77 25.11 -8.39
N MET A 488 -5.86 24.19 -9.36
CA MET A 488 -6.80 23.07 -9.31
C MET A 488 -6.53 22.18 -8.10
N VAL A 489 -5.27 21.81 -7.85
CA VAL A 489 -4.88 21.01 -6.68
C VAL A 489 -5.25 21.71 -5.37
N ARG A 490 -4.94 23.01 -5.23
CA ARG A 490 -5.23 23.78 -4.02
C ARG A 490 -6.73 23.87 -3.75
N ASN A 491 -7.54 24.13 -4.76
CA ASN A 491 -8.97 24.38 -4.60
C ASN A 491 -9.78 23.10 -4.29
N ASN A 492 -9.22 21.91 -4.49
CA ASN A 492 -9.95 20.64 -4.38
C ASN A 492 -9.59 19.80 -3.13
N GLU A 493 -8.90 20.38 -2.13
CA GLU A 493 -8.61 19.66 -0.88
C GLU A 493 -9.88 19.18 -0.18
N HIS A 494 -10.94 20.00 -0.19
CA HIS A 494 -12.24 19.65 0.40
C HIS A 494 -12.86 18.38 -0.21
N LYS A 495 -12.60 18.09 -1.50
CA LYS A 495 -13.05 16.86 -2.14
C LYS A 495 -12.20 15.66 -1.68
N ARG A 496 -10.88 15.81 -1.67
CA ARG A 496 -9.95 14.74 -1.23
C ARG A 496 -10.20 14.26 0.19
N LEU A 497 -10.59 15.16 1.09
CA LEU A 497 -10.94 14.80 2.48
C LEU A 497 -12.19 13.93 2.61
N GLN A 498 -13.02 13.86 1.58
CA GLN A 498 -14.28 13.10 1.56
C GLN A 498 -14.22 11.84 0.69
N THR A 499 -13.05 11.51 0.14
CA THR A 499 -12.87 10.27 -0.64
C THR A 499 -12.65 9.06 0.25
N ALA A 500 -12.82 7.86 -0.33
CA ALA A 500 -12.51 6.59 0.32
C ALA A 500 -11.02 6.51 0.71
N PRO A 501 -10.65 5.67 1.71
CA PRO A 501 -9.26 5.32 1.97
C PRO A 501 -8.57 4.77 0.72
N VAL A 502 -7.33 5.20 0.50
CA VAL A 502 -6.53 4.86 -0.69
C VAL A 502 -5.50 3.79 -0.34
N LEU A 503 -5.22 2.85 -1.22
CA LEU A 503 -4.04 1.97 -1.09
C LEU A 503 -2.78 2.77 -1.42
N LYS A 504 -1.85 2.88 -0.46
CA LYS A 504 -0.60 3.62 -0.63
C LYS A 504 0.37 2.85 -1.54
N ILE A 505 0.69 3.46 -2.68
CA ILE A 505 1.58 2.91 -3.71
C ILE A 505 2.74 3.86 -4.00
N SER A 506 2.46 5.16 -4.04
CA SER A 506 3.45 6.19 -4.34
C SER A 506 4.24 6.64 -3.11
N PRO A 507 5.35 7.36 -3.28
CA PRO A 507 6.08 7.97 -2.17
C PRO A 507 5.23 8.91 -1.33
N THR A 508 4.35 9.69 -1.96
CA THR A 508 3.52 10.71 -1.30
C THR A 508 2.05 10.55 -1.68
N THR A 509 1.26 10.06 -0.73
CA THR A 509 -0.18 9.78 -0.88
C THR A 509 -1.01 10.89 -0.25
N PHE A 510 -2.07 11.32 -0.93
CA PHE A 510 -3.03 12.26 -0.35
C PHE A 510 -3.66 11.71 0.93
N ARG A 511 -3.86 12.59 1.94
CA ARG A 511 -4.42 12.33 3.27
C ARG A 511 -3.51 11.53 4.22
N LEU A 512 -2.60 10.72 3.73
CA LEU A 512 -1.64 9.99 4.57
C LEU A 512 -0.39 10.83 4.79
N ASP A 513 0.32 11.14 3.72
CA ASP A 513 1.59 11.87 3.76
C ASP A 513 1.38 13.37 3.52
N ARG A 514 0.59 13.73 2.48
CA ARG A 514 0.28 15.12 2.15
C ARG A 514 -1.04 15.55 2.79
N LYS A 515 -0.95 16.47 3.74
CA LYS A 515 -2.08 17.08 4.45
C LYS A 515 -2.04 18.57 4.24
N MET A 516 -2.99 19.10 3.49
CA MET A 516 -3.09 20.55 3.21
C MET A 516 -4.27 21.14 4.00
N PRO A 517 -4.17 22.39 4.48
CA PRO A 517 -5.33 23.07 5.04
C PRO A 517 -6.36 23.34 3.94
N ILE A 518 -7.65 23.25 4.30
CA ILE A 518 -8.72 23.78 3.46
C ILE A 518 -8.64 25.31 3.61
N ALA A 519 -8.26 25.99 2.56
CA ALA A 519 -8.17 27.46 2.54
C ALA A 519 -9.47 28.09 2.06
#